data_6d26b2309cfee1a06eb16ba3b472e1ec
#
_entry.id   6d26b2309cfee1a06eb16ba3b472e1ec
#
_cell.length_a   1.000
_cell.length_b   1.000
_cell.length_c   1.000
_cell.angle_alpha   90.00
_cell.angle_beta   90.00
_cell.angle_gamma   90.00
#
_symmetry.space_group_name_H-M   'P 1'
#
loop_
_entity.id
_entity.type
_entity.pdbx_description
1 polymer ?
#
loop_
_entity_poly.entity_id
_entity_poly.type
_entity_poly.pdbx_seq_one_letter_code
_entity_poly.pdbx_strand_id
1 'polypeptide(L)'
;MRWTFTWQAGLIVLLGLVVVATRAVHAADAAAVTGADPGPASLPQGAATPNELYLEVILNAEATGLILRFTQQGKGLFSSVENLQQLGLDPVRFGAPGQAEVALDSIAGLGYEYDPARQSIALRVDDSLRMPYAVSARSTTRPAPSQVTPGAVLNYEVYSELGQTRRTALFNDLRYFNQHGVFSNTGTISLGGGQREYMRFDTFWNHADPDTLESWQVGDLISSSLSWSRALRMGGFQWRKNFQLRPDLLTFPVASVDGTALVPSSLSLYVNGVQQYAASVPSGPFVLNQVSGINGAGQATIITRDALGRSVTTTLPLYVDTRLLARELSDYSVEVGLLRRNYGRRSFGYANDPVASASGRYGISDDLTVEAHGEVTRGVLNGGVGGLLRLGQSGVINGSLAASGGRNKGHRGPGRRRARAGHQYQRGAAQPVRRAGRLPGRTLQRRHRDRAWRRRPAPAGRLAGAACAKRQAHRGRLRRRHLCRRSVGRQ
;
A
#
# COMPACT_ATOMS: atom_id res chain seq x y z
N MET A 1 22.42 -44.51 -31.43
CA MET A 1 22.40 -44.46 -29.96
C MET A 1 21.41 -43.40 -29.53
N ARG A 2 20.27 -43.82 -29.05
CA ARG A 2 19.13 -42.98 -28.61
C ARG A 2 19.44 -42.45 -27.22
N TRP A 3 19.36 -41.13 -27.03
CA TRP A 3 19.31 -40.51 -25.69
C TRP A 3 17.94 -39.87 -25.52
N THR A 4 17.06 -40.55 -24.82
CA THR A 4 15.84 -40.01 -24.27
C THR A 4 16.22 -39.37 -22.93
N PHE A 5 16.16 -38.04 -22.84
CA PHE A 5 16.33 -37.32 -21.57
C PHE A 5 14.93 -36.90 -21.10
N THR A 6 14.52 -37.45 -19.99
CA THR A 6 13.25 -37.22 -19.31
C THR A 6 13.14 -35.81 -18.76
N TRP A 7 12.14 -35.09 -19.25
CA TRP A 7 11.76 -33.71 -18.90
C TRP A 7 10.88 -33.64 -17.63
N GLN A 8 10.99 -34.55 -16.69
CA GLN A 8 10.07 -34.59 -15.53
C GLN A 8 10.58 -33.94 -14.23
N ALA A 9 11.83 -33.51 -14.16
CA ALA A 9 12.37 -32.97 -12.89
C ALA A 9 12.35 -31.43 -12.75
N GLY A 10 12.03 -30.68 -13.81
CA GLY A 10 12.03 -29.21 -13.80
C GLY A 10 10.67 -28.55 -13.50
N LEU A 11 9.58 -29.30 -13.62
CA LEU A 11 8.22 -28.72 -13.49
C LEU A 11 7.67 -28.81 -12.06
N ILE A 12 8.24 -29.62 -11.19
CA ILE A 12 7.70 -29.89 -9.84
C ILE A 12 8.08 -28.80 -8.84
N VAL A 13 9.14 -28.03 -9.07
CA VAL A 13 9.58 -26.98 -8.13
C VAL A 13 8.83 -25.65 -8.33
N LEU A 14 8.21 -25.44 -9.49
CA LEU A 14 7.43 -24.21 -9.76
C LEU A 14 5.94 -24.33 -9.44
N LEU A 15 5.42 -25.55 -9.33
CA LEU A 15 4.01 -25.81 -8.97
C LEU A 15 3.76 -25.97 -7.46
N GLY A 16 4.81 -26.10 -6.66
CA GLY A 16 4.69 -26.29 -5.21
C GLY A 16 4.34 -25.04 -4.41
N LEU A 17 4.30 -23.83 -5.02
CA LEU A 17 4.11 -22.57 -4.30
C LEU A 17 2.73 -21.91 -4.54
N VAL A 18 1.82 -22.56 -5.26
CA VAL A 18 0.48 -22.00 -5.59
C VAL A 18 -0.68 -22.78 -4.97
N VAL A 19 -0.46 -23.84 -4.20
CA VAL A 19 -1.54 -24.63 -3.58
C VAL A 19 -1.49 -24.51 -2.07
N VAL A 20 -1.94 -23.39 -1.52
CA VAL A 20 -2.59 -23.30 -0.19
C VAL A 20 -3.52 -22.10 -0.19
N ALA A 21 -4.78 -22.30 -0.43
CA ALA A 21 -5.94 -21.63 0.17
C ALA A 21 -7.21 -21.82 -0.68
N THR A 22 -7.70 -23.05 -0.77
CA THR A 22 -9.14 -23.25 -0.98
C THR A 22 -9.63 -24.14 0.14
N ARG A 23 -10.13 -23.54 1.22
CA ARG A 23 -10.95 -24.24 2.20
C ARG A 23 -12.34 -24.41 1.59
N ALA A 24 -12.68 -25.65 1.30
CA ALA A 24 -14.02 -26.07 0.96
C ALA A 24 -14.94 -25.88 2.17
N VAL A 25 -16.03 -25.13 1.96
CA VAL A 25 -17.17 -25.11 2.87
C VAL A 25 -17.91 -26.44 2.69
N HIS A 26 -17.89 -27.29 3.68
CA HIS A 26 -18.73 -28.49 3.73
C HIS A 26 -20.13 -28.08 4.19
N ALA A 27 -21.10 -28.33 3.33
CA ALA A 27 -22.50 -28.30 3.69
C ALA A 27 -22.79 -29.48 4.61
N ALA A 28 -23.40 -29.19 5.77
CA ALA A 28 -23.86 -30.21 6.68
C ALA A 28 -25.21 -30.75 6.22
N ASP A 29 -25.29 -32.06 6.09
CA ASP A 29 -26.49 -32.83 5.79
C ASP A 29 -27.55 -32.67 6.88
N ALA A 30 -28.78 -32.44 6.46
CA ALA A 30 -29.97 -32.47 7.29
C ALA A 30 -30.34 -33.91 7.61
N ALA A 31 -30.17 -34.31 8.85
CA ALA A 31 -30.73 -35.57 9.37
C ALA A 31 -32.20 -35.38 9.79
N ALA A 32 -33.07 -36.13 9.19
CA ALA A 32 -34.48 -36.23 9.54
C ALA A 32 -34.67 -36.84 10.92
N VAL A 33 -35.33 -36.12 11.80
CA VAL A 33 -35.77 -36.66 13.10
C VAL A 33 -37.21 -37.18 12.97
N THR A 34 -37.36 -38.48 13.09
CA THR A 34 -38.64 -39.18 13.21
C THR A 34 -39.27 -38.88 14.59
N GLY A 35 -40.55 -38.54 14.54
CA GLY A 35 -41.34 -38.17 15.69
C GLY A 35 -41.55 -39.29 16.72
N ALA A 36 -41.49 -38.92 17.96
CA ALA A 36 -42.10 -39.67 19.07
C ALA A 36 -42.99 -38.68 19.84
N ASP A 37 -44.26 -39.08 19.95
CA ASP A 37 -45.32 -38.40 20.63
C ASP A 37 -45.07 -38.46 22.18
N PRO A 38 -44.95 -37.31 22.91
CA PRO A 38 -44.94 -37.32 24.34
C PRO A 38 -46.33 -36.92 24.88
N GLY A 39 -46.91 -37.82 25.67
CA GLY A 39 -48.13 -37.59 26.39
C GLY A 39 -48.10 -36.34 27.32
N PRO A 40 -49.24 -35.93 27.87
CA PRO A 40 -49.42 -34.64 28.51
C PRO A 40 -48.57 -34.49 29.77
N ALA A 41 -47.51 -33.71 29.69
CA ALA A 41 -46.71 -33.29 30.83
C ALA A 41 -47.46 -32.17 31.60
N SER A 42 -47.65 -32.37 32.87
CA SER A 42 -48.19 -31.42 33.85
C SER A 42 -47.39 -30.12 33.84
N LEU A 43 -48.08 -28.98 33.60
CA LEU A 43 -47.54 -27.62 33.66
C LEU A 43 -46.97 -27.31 35.05
N PRO A 44 -45.72 -26.84 35.15
CA PRO A 44 -45.26 -26.24 36.41
C PRO A 44 -45.91 -24.85 36.57
N GLN A 45 -46.66 -24.68 37.61
CA GLN A 45 -47.20 -23.39 38.02
C GLN A 45 -46.04 -22.49 38.48
N GLY A 46 -45.90 -21.29 37.87
CA GLY A 46 -45.14 -20.20 38.48
C GLY A 46 -44.04 -19.55 37.65
N ALA A 47 -43.93 -19.78 36.34
CA ALA A 47 -43.09 -18.91 35.51
C ALA A 47 -43.87 -17.64 35.20
N ALA A 48 -43.48 -16.52 35.78
CA ALA A 48 -43.96 -15.21 35.37
C ALA A 48 -43.73 -15.06 33.87
N THR A 49 -44.79 -14.83 33.11
CA THR A 49 -44.69 -14.55 31.68
C THR A 49 -43.74 -13.36 31.49
N PRO A 50 -42.70 -13.50 30.67
CA PRO A 50 -41.77 -12.40 30.43
C PRO A 50 -42.53 -11.23 29.82
N ASN A 51 -42.47 -10.07 30.46
CA ASN A 51 -43.12 -8.86 30.00
C ASN A 51 -42.16 -8.15 28.98
N GLU A 52 -42.56 -8.02 27.74
CA GLU A 52 -41.81 -7.30 26.73
C GLU A 52 -42.06 -5.80 26.87
N LEU A 53 -40.97 -5.04 26.95
CA LEU A 53 -40.96 -3.58 27.05
C LEU A 53 -40.24 -2.96 25.87
N TYR A 54 -40.80 -1.96 25.26
CA TYR A 54 -40.16 -1.14 24.24
C TYR A 54 -39.78 0.20 24.86
N LEU A 55 -38.49 0.40 25.08
CA LEU A 55 -37.98 1.54 25.84
C LEU A 55 -37.10 2.43 24.99
N GLU A 56 -37.29 3.76 25.14
CA GLU A 56 -36.34 4.71 24.64
C GLU A 56 -35.02 4.63 25.42
N VAL A 57 -33.90 4.51 24.76
CA VAL A 57 -32.59 4.33 25.38
C VAL A 57 -31.83 5.63 25.49
N ILE A 58 -31.43 5.98 26.70
CA ILE A 58 -30.53 7.07 27.04
C ILE A 58 -29.20 6.44 27.46
N LEU A 59 -28.13 6.68 26.72
CA LEU A 59 -26.80 6.12 26.99
C LEU A 59 -25.86 7.19 27.56
N ASN A 60 -25.34 6.98 28.77
CA ASN A 60 -24.43 7.96 29.43
C ASN A 60 -24.95 9.40 29.43
N ALA A 61 -26.25 9.57 29.72
CA ALA A 61 -26.98 10.84 29.71
C ALA A 61 -27.19 11.49 28.30
N GLU A 62 -26.94 10.74 27.23
CA GLU A 62 -27.19 11.18 25.85
C GLU A 62 -28.34 10.35 25.27
N ALA A 63 -29.36 11.00 24.70
CA ALA A 63 -30.48 10.32 24.05
C ALA A 63 -29.98 9.68 22.74
N THR A 64 -30.14 8.35 22.63
CA THR A 64 -29.71 7.61 21.43
C THR A 64 -30.69 7.72 20.28
N GLY A 65 -31.94 8.10 20.56
CA GLY A 65 -33.05 8.10 19.59
C GLY A 65 -33.49 6.67 19.20
N LEU A 66 -33.01 5.65 19.88
CA LEU A 66 -33.37 4.26 19.63
C LEU A 66 -34.43 3.81 20.62
N ILE A 67 -35.43 3.10 20.10
CA ILE A 67 -36.42 2.35 20.93
C ILE A 67 -36.08 0.88 20.75
N LEU A 68 -35.69 0.23 21.85
CA LEU A 68 -35.23 -1.16 21.82
C LEU A 68 -36.14 -2.03 22.70
N ARG A 69 -36.20 -3.30 22.35
CA ARG A 69 -36.96 -4.31 23.13
C ARG A 69 -36.13 -4.80 24.31
N PHE A 70 -36.73 -4.76 25.49
CA PHE A 70 -36.22 -5.35 26.73
C PHE A 70 -37.26 -6.35 27.29
N THR A 71 -36.77 -7.35 27.96
CA THR A 71 -37.62 -8.37 28.60
C THR A 71 -37.51 -8.20 30.10
N GLN A 72 -38.65 -7.97 30.80
CA GLN A 72 -38.64 -7.89 32.23
C GLN A 72 -38.96 -9.27 32.84
N GLN A 73 -38.06 -9.77 33.67
CA GLN A 73 -38.25 -11.01 34.43
C GLN A 73 -38.05 -10.71 35.91
N GLY A 74 -39.15 -10.68 36.65
CA GLY A 74 -39.15 -10.28 38.06
C GLY A 74 -38.74 -8.82 38.22
N LYS A 75 -37.61 -8.56 38.87
CA LYS A 75 -37.06 -7.21 39.05
C LYS A 75 -35.95 -6.87 38.05
N GLY A 76 -35.41 -7.86 37.34
CA GLY A 76 -34.30 -7.68 36.40
C GLY A 76 -34.78 -7.41 34.99
N LEU A 77 -33.99 -6.63 34.24
CA LEU A 77 -34.19 -6.37 32.82
C LEU A 77 -33.17 -7.16 31.99
N PHE A 78 -33.66 -7.78 30.93
CA PHE A 78 -32.86 -8.53 29.96
C PHE A 78 -32.91 -7.81 28.62
N SER A 79 -31.83 -7.89 27.88
CA SER A 79 -31.76 -7.36 26.52
C SER A 79 -31.10 -8.38 25.61
N SER A 80 -31.49 -8.38 24.34
CA SER A 80 -30.77 -9.17 23.33
C SER A 80 -29.38 -8.62 23.13
N VAL A 81 -28.43 -9.49 22.83
CA VAL A 81 -27.04 -9.09 22.48
C VAL A 81 -27.01 -8.18 21.26
N GLU A 82 -27.90 -8.40 20.31
CA GLU A 82 -28.03 -7.56 19.11
C GLU A 82 -28.43 -6.11 19.46
N ASN A 83 -29.37 -5.93 20.42
CA ASN A 83 -29.75 -4.60 20.88
C ASN A 83 -28.58 -3.89 21.57
N LEU A 84 -27.82 -4.60 22.39
CA LEU A 84 -26.66 -4.06 23.08
C LEU A 84 -25.54 -3.70 22.05
N GLN A 85 -25.39 -4.49 20.99
CA GLN A 85 -24.48 -4.14 19.89
C GLN A 85 -24.92 -2.89 19.10
N GLN A 86 -26.22 -2.72 18.87
CA GLN A 86 -26.74 -1.50 18.25
C GLN A 86 -26.44 -0.25 19.10
N LEU A 87 -26.38 -0.41 20.43
CA LEU A 87 -25.94 0.65 21.36
C LEU A 87 -24.42 0.84 21.39
N GLY A 88 -23.66 0.06 20.62
CA GLY A 88 -22.21 0.13 20.58
C GLY A 88 -21.49 -0.59 21.72
N LEU A 89 -22.14 -1.61 22.32
CA LEU A 89 -21.53 -2.47 23.35
C LEU A 89 -20.89 -3.70 22.70
N ASP A 90 -19.72 -4.11 23.18
CA ASP A 90 -18.98 -5.26 22.64
C ASP A 90 -19.33 -6.55 23.41
N PRO A 91 -20.02 -7.55 22.79
CA PRO A 91 -20.40 -8.79 23.44
C PRO A 91 -19.23 -9.57 24.03
N VAL A 92 -18.07 -9.48 23.42
CA VAL A 92 -16.86 -10.16 23.91
C VAL A 92 -16.42 -9.57 25.24
N ARG A 93 -16.54 -8.27 25.41
CA ARG A 93 -16.08 -7.55 26.60
C ARG A 93 -16.99 -7.76 27.82
N PHE A 94 -18.29 -7.95 27.61
CA PHE A 94 -19.20 -8.28 28.72
C PHE A 94 -19.47 -9.79 28.90
N GLY A 95 -18.65 -10.64 28.24
CA GLY A 95 -18.61 -12.08 28.49
C GLY A 95 -19.79 -12.88 27.96
N ALA A 96 -20.53 -12.35 26.98
CA ALA A 96 -21.72 -13.02 26.42
C ALA A 96 -21.61 -13.34 24.91
N PRO A 97 -20.46 -13.84 24.40
CA PRO A 97 -20.37 -14.19 22.99
C PRO A 97 -21.26 -15.40 22.69
N GLY A 98 -22.21 -15.21 21.76
CA GLY A 98 -23.11 -16.27 21.31
C GLY A 98 -24.37 -16.50 22.21
N GLN A 99 -24.62 -15.68 23.20
CA GLN A 99 -25.89 -15.67 23.96
C GLN A 99 -26.95 -14.87 23.20
N ALA A 100 -28.19 -15.29 23.24
CA ALA A 100 -29.30 -14.56 22.62
C ALA A 100 -29.77 -13.38 23.49
N GLU A 101 -29.89 -13.57 24.81
CA GLU A 101 -30.30 -12.57 25.78
C GLU A 101 -29.36 -12.55 26.98
N VAL A 102 -29.17 -11.37 27.59
CA VAL A 102 -28.30 -11.14 28.74
C VAL A 102 -29.04 -10.29 29.78
N ALA A 103 -28.90 -10.65 31.03
CA ALA A 103 -29.39 -9.83 32.15
C ALA A 103 -28.48 -8.58 32.27
N LEU A 104 -29.08 -7.39 32.29
CA LEU A 104 -28.32 -6.14 32.43
C LEU A 104 -27.55 -6.08 33.76
N ASP A 105 -28.12 -6.64 34.83
CA ASP A 105 -27.49 -6.71 36.17
C ASP A 105 -26.22 -7.59 36.18
N SER A 106 -26.06 -8.51 35.22
CA SER A 106 -24.90 -9.40 35.15
C SER A 106 -23.69 -8.77 34.49
N ILE A 107 -23.85 -7.63 33.84
CA ILE A 107 -22.76 -6.96 33.08
C ILE A 107 -22.01 -6.04 34.06
N ALA A 108 -20.79 -6.42 34.40
CA ALA A 108 -19.91 -5.59 35.20
C ALA A 108 -19.57 -4.28 34.50
N GLY A 109 -19.79 -3.12 35.14
CA GLY A 109 -19.56 -1.80 34.52
C GLY A 109 -20.77 -1.25 33.76
N LEU A 110 -21.93 -1.93 33.81
CA LEU A 110 -23.19 -1.43 33.28
C LEU A 110 -24.16 -1.21 34.47
N GLY A 111 -24.67 0.01 34.59
CA GLY A 111 -25.76 0.36 35.49
C GLY A 111 -26.96 0.86 34.68
N TYR A 112 -28.17 0.63 35.14
CA TYR A 112 -29.34 1.15 34.48
C TYR A 112 -30.37 1.72 35.44
N GLU A 113 -31.20 2.65 34.94
CA GLU A 113 -32.34 3.22 35.64
C GLU A 113 -33.56 3.17 34.71
N TYR A 114 -34.59 2.45 35.08
CA TYR A 114 -35.80 2.29 34.27
C TYR A 114 -36.88 3.23 34.78
N ASP A 115 -37.42 4.06 33.88
CA ASP A 115 -38.57 4.95 34.12
C ASP A 115 -39.81 4.42 33.37
N PRO A 116 -40.72 3.73 34.08
CA PRO A 116 -41.92 3.18 33.48
C PRO A 116 -42.91 4.27 33.02
N ALA A 117 -42.87 5.48 33.63
CA ALA A 117 -43.77 6.57 33.27
C ALA A 117 -43.41 7.20 31.92
N ARG A 118 -42.12 7.22 31.61
CA ARG A 118 -41.60 7.74 30.32
C ARG A 118 -41.32 6.67 29.31
N GLN A 119 -41.47 5.38 29.69
CA GLN A 119 -41.03 4.24 28.85
C GLN A 119 -39.60 4.40 28.38
N SER A 120 -38.70 4.80 29.27
CA SER A 120 -37.29 5.02 28.96
C SER A 120 -36.38 4.28 29.92
N ILE A 121 -35.19 3.96 29.42
CA ILE A 121 -34.13 3.35 30.22
C ILE A 121 -32.85 4.18 30.05
N ALA A 122 -32.28 4.62 31.17
CA ALA A 122 -31.01 5.30 31.20
C ALA A 122 -29.90 4.29 31.52
N LEU A 123 -29.02 4.03 30.59
CA LEU A 123 -27.88 3.12 30.73
C LEU A 123 -26.63 3.95 31.04
N ARG A 124 -25.92 3.57 32.09
CA ARG A 124 -24.56 4.06 32.42
C ARG A 124 -23.60 2.94 32.13
N VAL A 125 -22.74 3.15 31.18
CA VAL A 125 -21.84 2.12 30.64
C VAL A 125 -20.39 2.64 30.65
N ASP A 126 -19.51 1.83 31.25
CA ASP A 126 -18.08 2.12 31.21
C ASP A 126 -17.54 2.09 29.78
N ASP A 127 -16.60 2.98 29.45
CA ASP A 127 -15.97 3.03 28.13
C ASP A 127 -15.26 1.72 27.74
N SER A 128 -14.83 0.93 28.74
CA SER A 128 -14.24 -0.40 28.52
C SER A 128 -15.18 -1.41 27.87
N LEU A 129 -16.50 -1.26 28.02
CA LEU A 129 -17.52 -2.14 27.42
C LEU A 129 -17.98 -1.67 26.04
N ARG A 130 -17.66 -0.42 25.67
CA ARG A 130 -18.13 0.18 24.44
C ARG A 130 -17.23 -0.21 23.25
N MET A 131 -17.84 -0.46 22.10
CA MET A 131 -17.11 -0.56 20.84
C MET A 131 -16.59 0.83 20.47
N PRO A 132 -15.30 0.96 20.12
CA PRO A 132 -14.78 2.24 19.68
C PRO A 132 -15.46 2.70 18.39
N TYR A 133 -15.85 3.96 18.34
CA TYR A 133 -16.36 4.59 17.12
C TYR A 133 -15.25 4.66 16.09
N ALA A 134 -15.38 3.93 14.98
CA ALA A 134 -14.35 3.87 13.94
C ALA A 134 -14.46 5.06 13.00
N VAL A 135 -13.39 5.83 12.93
CA VAL A 135 -13.24 6.97 12.00
C VAL A 135 -12.11 6.64 11.04
N SER A 136 -12.34 6.76 9.75
CA SER A 136 -11.29 6.62 8.74
C SER A 136 -10.74 7.98 8.35
N ALA A 137 -9.44 8.21 8.57
CA ALA A 137 -8.77 9.45 8.20
C ALA A 137 -8.64 9.64 6.67
N ARG A 138 -9.08 8.68 5.89
CA ARG A 138 -9.08 8.72 4.42
C ARG A 138 -10.44 8.27 3.89
N SER A 139 -10.91 8.92 2.82
CA SER A 139 -12.06 8.43 2.08
C SER A 139 -11.69 7.12 1.37
N THR A 140 -12.46 6.06 1.63
CA THR A 140 -12.33 4.75 0.98
C THR A 140 -13.30 4.60 -0.19
N THR A 141 -13.86 5.71 -0.68
CA THR A 141 -14.81 5.68 -1.79
C THR A 141 -14.10 5.11 -3.03
N ARG A 142 -14.58 3.96 -3.48
CA ARG A 142 -14.10 3.35 -4.72
C ARG A 142 -14.36 4.31 -5.89
N PRO A 143 -13.34 4.62 -6.71
CA PRO A 143 -13.57 5.39 -7.92
C PRO A 143 -14.61 4.71 -8.80
N ALA A 144 -15.56 5.47 -9.35
CA ALA A 144 -16.51 4.91 -10.29
C ALA A 144 -15.78 4.31 -11.50
N PRO A 145 -16.19 3.12 -11.98
CA PRO A 145 -15.56 2.52 -13.14
C PRO A 145 -15.71 3.44 -14.35
N SER A 146 -14.58 3.77 -14.99
CA SER A 146 -14.59 4.59 -16.20
C SER A 146 -15.07 3.75 -17.38
N GLN A 147 -16.01 4.27 -18.17
CA GLN A 147 -16.36 3.68 -19.45
C GLN A 147 -15.29 4.04 -20.47
N VAL A 148 -14.75 3.04 -21.14
CA VAL A 148 -13.70 3.22 -22.14
C VAL A 148 -14.33 3.27 -23.52
N THR A 149 -14.28 4.43 -24.17
CA THR A 149 -14.62 4.59 -25.59
C THR A 149 -13.39 4.32 -26.43
N PRO A 150 -13.48 3.53 -27.52
CA PRO A 150 -12.34 3.30 -28.40
C PRO A 150 -11.77 4.59 -28.97
N GLY A 151 -10.44 4.70 -28.98
CA GLY A 151 -9.77 5.90 -29.47
C GLY A 151 -8.29 5.66 -29.77
N ALA A 152 -7.70 6.65 -30.42
CA ALA A 152 -6.27 6.68 -30.70
C ALA A 152 -5.67 8.03 -30.31
N VAL A 153 -4.45 8.00 -29.78
CA VAL A 153 -3.68 9.20 -29.42
C VAL A 153 -2.29 9.08 -30.03
N LEU A 154 -1.85 10.13 -30.69
CA LEU A 154 -0.47 10.26 -31.15
C LEU A 154 0.17 11.45 -30.42
N ASN A 155 1.10 11.15 -29.52
CA ASN A 155 2.00 12.14 -28.94
C ASN A 155 3.26 12.22 -29.79
N TYR A 156 3.75 13.42 -30.09
CA TYR A 156 4.98 13.60 -30.82
C TYR A 156 5.78 14.77 -30.27
N GLU A 157 7.11 14.66 -30.39
CA GLU A 157 8.05 15.70 -30.04
C GLU A 157 9.07 15.83 -31.17
N VAL A 158 9.29 17.05 -31.64
CA VAL A 158 10.25 17.36 -32.68
C VAL A 158 11.40 18.17 -32.11
N TYR A 159 12.58 17.63 -32.20
CA TYR A 159 13.83 18.32 -31.86
C TYR A 159 14.63 18.55 -33.12
N SER A 160 15.03 19.81 -33.38
CA SER A 160 15.86 20.18 -34.52
C SER A 160 17.07 20.98 -34.07
N GLU A 161 18.26 20.50 -34.42
CA GLU A 161 19.51 21.18 -34.24
C GLU A 161 19.88 21.88 -35.53
N LEU A 162 19.91 23.22 -35.49
CA LEU A 162 20.24 24.09 -36.63
C LEU A 162 21.67 24.56 -36.48
N GLY A 163 22.63 23.73 -36.92
CA GLY A 163 24.04 24.02 -36.89
C GLY A 163 24.74 23.61 -38.20
N GLN A 164 26.05 23.41 -38.17
CA GLN A 164 26.82 22.91 -39.31
C GLN A 164 26.36 21.51 -39.76
N THR A 165 25.94 20.69 -38.79
CA THR A 165 25.26 19.42 -39.03
C THR A 165 23.78 19.57 -38.64
N ARG A 166 22.92 19.68 -39.66
CA ARG A 166 21.48 19.71 -39.40
C ARG A 166 21.01 18.32 -38.98
N ARG A 167 20.42 18.22 -37.80
CA ARG A 167 19.81 16.98 -37.31
C ARG A 167 18.41 17.27 -36.80
N THR A 168 17.46 16.45 -37.20
CA THR A 168 16.10 16.51 -36.69
C THR A 168 15.73 15.14 -36.15
N ALA A 169 15.19 15.08 -34.96
CA ALA A 169 14.64 13.88 -34.36
C ALA A 169 13.15 14.11 -34.12
N LEU A 170 12.32 13.16 -34.52
CA LEU A 170 10.89 13.12 -34.27
C LEU A 170 10.63 11.89 -33.36
N PHE A 171 10.34 12.13 -32.10
CA PHE A 171 9.83 11.11 -31.22
C PHE A 171 8.32 10.92 -31.44
N ASN A 172 7.84 9.68 -31.41
CA ASN A 172 6.43 9.34 -31.50
C ASN A 172 6.02 8.35 -30.42
N ASP A 173 4.81 8.52 -29.85
CA ASP A 173 4.13 7.61 -28.95
C ASP A 173 2.67 7.46 -29.47
N LEU A 174 2.44 6.39 -30.22
CA LEU A 174 1.14 6.03 -30.74
C LEU A 174 0.47 5.07 -29.77
N ARG A 175 -0.74 5.42 -29.31
CA ARG A 175 -1.57 4.57 -28.47
C ARG A 175 -2.95 4.39 -29.12
N TYR A 176 -3.38 3.15 -29.17
CA TYR A 176 -4.77 2.78 -29.49
C TYR A 176 -5.36 2.08 -28.26
N PHE A 177 -6.53 2.49 -27.82
CA PHE A 177 -7.18 1.94 -26.64
C PHE A 177 -8.64 1.62 -26.90
N ASN A 178 -9.12 0.55 -26.24
CA ASN A 178 -10.50 0.13 -26.24
C ASN A 178 -10.79 -0.64 -24.92
N GLN A 179 -11.98 -1.20 -24.78
CA GLN A 179 -12.37 -2.00 -23.60
C GLN A 179 -11.48 -3.23 -23.33
N HIS A 180 -10.74 -3.72 -24.32
CA HIS A 180 -9.87 -4.89 -24.18
C HIS A 180 -8.42 -4.52 -23.82
N GLY A 181 -8.10 -3.23 -23.76
CA GLY A 181 -6.78 -2.77 -23.36
C GLY A 181 -6.20 -1.66 -24.23
N VAL A 182 -4.90 -1.47 -24.08
CA VAL A 182 -4.13 -0.40 -24.74
C VAL A 182 -2.98 -1.01 -25.53
N PHE A 183 -2.96 -0.76 -26.82
CA PHE A 183 -1.78 -0.96 -27.66
C PHE A 183 -0.93 0.31 -27.63
N SER A 184 0.38 0.18 -27.44
CA SER A 184 1.32 1.29 -27.46
C SER A 184 2.52 0.98 -28.35
N ASN A 185 2.92 1.97 -29.15
CA ASN A 185 4.15 1.91 -29.96
C ASN A 185 4.93 3.21 -29.81
N THR A 186 6.17 3.10 -29.35
CA THR A 186 7.06 4.26 -29.18
C THR A 186 8.30 4.13 -30.03
N GLY A 187 8.76 5.24 -30.59
CA GLY A 187 9.95 5.25 -31.41
C GLY A 187 10.44 6.65 -31.71
N THR A 188 11.55 6.73 -32.44
CA THR A 188 12.12 7.99 -32.92
C THR A 188 12.53 7.88 -34.37
N ILE A 189 12.25 8.90 -35.15
CA ILE A 189 12.77 9.08 -36.51
C ILE A 189 13.90 10.10 -36.43
N SER A 190 15.11 9.71 -36.86
CA SER A 190 16.23 10.59 -36.90
C SER A 190 16.54 10.95 -38.35
N LEU A 191 16.62 12.24 -38.66
CA LEU A 191 16.96 12.80 -39.97
C LEU A 191 18.23 13.62 -39.82
N GLY A 192 19.30 13.28 -40.57
CA GLY A 192 20.55 14.03 -40.53
C GLY A 192 21.61 13.39 -41.38
N GLY A 193 22.51 14.22 -41.98
CA GLY A 193 23.59 13.74 -42.81
C GLY A 193 23.17 12.94 -44.06
N GLY A 194 21.95 13.18 -44.57
CA GLY A 194 21.39 12.43 -45.70
C GLY A 194 20.82 11.06 -45.35
N GLN A 195 20.80 10.70 -44.08
CA GLN A 195 20.24 9.43 -43.61
C GLN A 195 18.93 9.64 -42.87
N ARG A 196 18.02 8.66 -43.02
CA ARG A 196 16.79 8.57 -42.30
C ARG A 196 16.78 7.22 -41.58
N GLU A 197 16.71 7.25 -40.25
CA GLU A 197 16.69 6.08 -39.44
C GLU A 197 15.45 6.10 -38.53
N TYR A 198 14.70 4.99 -38.48
CA TYR A 198 13.66 4.78 -37.51
C TYR A 198 14.12 3.80 -36.43
N MET A 199 14.12 4.27 -35.19
CA MET A 199 14.44 3.48 -34.01
C MET A 199 13.18 3.23 -33.19
N ARG A 200 12.70 1.98 -33.16
CA ARG A 200 11.60 1.55 -32.31
C ARG A 200 12.10 1.36 -30.89
N PHE A 201 11.41 1.95 -29.93
CA PHE A 201 11.67 1.72 -28.52
C PHE A 201 10.85 0.55 -28.00
N ASP A 202 9.58 0.74 -27.66
CA ASP A 202 8.74 -0.30 -27.09
C ASP A 202 7.46 -0.45 -27.92
N THR A 203 7.00 -1.69 -28.06
CA THR A 203 5.71 -2.01 -28.64
C THR A 203 5.07 -3.07 -27.78
N PHE A 204 3.91 -2.78 -27.23
CA PHE A 204 3.19 -3.70 -26.38
C PHE A 204 1.68 -3.48 -26.41
N TRP A 205 0.95 -4.50 -26.04
CA TRP A 205 -0.46 -4.45 -25.66
C TRP A 205 -0.57 -4.74 -24.17
N ASN A 206 -1.36 -3.95 -23.48
CA ASN A 206 -1.62 -4.08 -22.06
C ASN A 206 -3.13 -4.12 -21.80
N HIS A 207 -3.57 -5.11 -21.02
CA HIS A 207 -4.90 -5.18 -20.43
C HIS A 207 -4.79 -5.08 -18.93
N ALA A 208 -5.72 -4.35 -18.29
CA ALA A 208 -5.72 -4.16 -16.86
C ALA A 208 -7.16 -4.25 -16.34
N ASP A 209 -7.36 -5.09 -15.32
CA ASP A 209 -8.63 -5.28 -14.66
C ASP A 209 -8.57 -4.66 -13.24
N PRO A 210 -9.32 -3.58 -12.99
CA PRO A 210 -9.33 -2.93 -11.69
C PRO A 210 -10.10 -3.71 -10.60
N ASP A 211 -10.89 -4.73 -10.97
CA ASP A 211 -11.63 -5.54 -9.99
C ASP A 211 -10.74 -6.62 -9.40
N THR A 212 -10.03 -7.34 -10.25
CA THR A 212 -9.05 -8.36 -9.83
C THR A 212 -7.69 -7.74 -9.49
N LEU A 213 -7.45 -6.48 -9.86
CA LEU A 213 -6.15 -5.80 -9.74
C LEU A 213 -5.04 -6.49 -10.54
N GLU A 214 -5.38 -7.08 -11.66
CA GLU A 214 -4.43 -7.80 -12.50
C GLU A 214 -4.15 -7.03 -13.79
N SER A 215 -2.95 -7.19 -14.30
CA SER A 215 -2.54 -6.64 -15.58
C SER A 215 -1.79 -7.68 -16.40
N TRP A 216 -2.11 -7.73 -17.69
CA TRP A 216 -1.50 -8.59 -18.68
C TRP A 216 -0.82 -7.74 -19.72
N GLN A 217 0.42 -8.04 -20.03
CA GLN A 217 1.17 -7.32 -21.05
C GLN A 217 1.83 -8.29 -22.03
N VAL A 218 1.67 -8.02 -23.33
CA VAL A 218 2.28 -8.76 -24.42
C VAL A 218 3.12 -7.81 -25.26
N GLY A 219 4.33 -8.17 -25.56
CA GLY A 219 5.28 -7.36 -26.31
C GLY A 219 6.48 -6.97 -25.48
N ASP A 220 6.99 -5.75 -25.66
CA ASP A 220 8.09 -5.25 -24.84
C ASP A 220 7.62 -4.96 -23.42
N LEU A 221 8.40 -5.41 -22.45
CA LEU A 221 8.07 -5.28 -21.04
C LEU A 221 9.33 -5.13 -20.17
N ILE A 222 9.11 -4.69 -18.96
CA ILE A 222 10.12 -4.67 -17.91
C ILE A 222 9.62 -5.59 -16.81
N SER A 223 10.41 -6.61 -16.43
CA SER A 223 10.05 -7.53 -15.37
C SER A 223 9.93 -6.81 -14.03
N SER A 224 9.10 -7.30 -13.15
CA SER A 224 9.06 -6.84 -11.77
C SER A 224 10.38 -7.17 -11.07
N SER A 225 10.72 -6.35 -10.09
CA SER A 225 11.93 -6.56 -9.29
C SER A 225 11.67 -6.25 -7.82
N LEU A 226 12.32 -7.00 -6.98
CA LEU A 226 12.39 -6.77 -5.54
C LEU A 226 13.57 -5.85 -5.21
N SER A 227 13.66 -5.38 -3.96
CA SER A 227 14.73 -4.46 -3.53
C SER A 227 16.15 -5.03 -3.73
N TRP A 228 16.26 -6.36 -3.79
CA TRP A 228 17.51 -7.12 -3.94
C TRP A 228 17.68 -7.82 -5.29
N SER A 229 16.67 -7.78 -6.18
CA SER A 229 16.74 -8.30 -7.55
C SER A 229 16.82 -7.17 -8.58
N ARG A 230 16.98 -7.49 -9.84
CA ARG A 230 17.07 -6.53 -10.96
C ARG A 230 15.92 -6.72 -11.92
N ALA A 231 15.34 -5.60 -12.37
CA ALA A 231 14.42 -5.62 -13.48
C ALA A 231 15.14 -5.96 -14.80
N LEU A 232 14.50 -6.78 -15.62
CA LEU A 232 14.98 -7.20 -16.94
C LEU A 232 14.09 -6.60 -18.02
N ARG A 233 14.70 -6.08 -19.11
CA ARG A 233 13.94 -5.75 -20.31
C ARG A 233 13.79 -6.98 -21.18
N MET A 234 12.55 -7.26 -21.57
CA MET A 234 12.16 -8.47 -22.30
C MET A 234 11.14 -8.14 -23.40
N GLY A 235 11.07 -9.01 -24.39
CA GLY A 235 9.92 -9.10 -25.28
C GLY A 235 9.22 -10.43 -25.01
N GLY A 236 7.95 -10.40 -24.63
CA GLY A 236 7.22 -11.59 -24.27
C GLY A 236 5.89 -11.31 -23.64
N PHE A 237 5.59 -12.03 -22.58
CA PHE A 237 4.33 -11.98 -21.83
C PHE A 237 4.62 -11.70 -20.34
N GLN A 238 3.82 -10.85 -19.71
CA GLN A 238 3.81 -10.57 -18.28
C GLN A 238 2.39 -10.66 -17.75
N TRP A 239 2.25 -11.30 -16.61
CA TRP A 239 1.07 -11.30 -15.74
C TRP A 239 1.47 -10.85 -14.35
N ARG A 240 0.78 -9.82 -13.82
CA ARG A 240 1.13 -9.26 -12.53
C ARG A 240 -0.07 -8.70 -11.78
N LYS A 241 0.03 -8.69 -10.46
CA LYS A 241 -0.80 -7.85 -9.59
C LYS A 241 -0.44 -6.38 -9.79
N ASN A 242 -1.44 -5.51 -9.86
CA ASN A 242 -1.21 -4.09 -10.14
C ASN A 242 -2.10 -3.21 -9.25
N PHE A 243 -1.61 -2.87 -8.09
CA PHE A 243 -2.33 -2.00 -7.15
C PHE A 243 -2.49 -0.55 -7.63
N GLN A 244 -1.77 -0.13 -8.66
CA GLN A 244 -1.91 1.22 -9.23
C GLN A 244 -3.28 1.44 -9.90
N LEU A 245 -4.00 0.36 -10.22
CA LEU A 245 -5.36 0.42 -10.75
C LEU A 245 -6.37 0.94 -9.72
N ARG A 246 -6.06 0.80 -8.44
CA ARG A 246 -6.89 1.21 -7.32
C ARG A 246 -6.05 2.03 -6.33
N PRO A 247 -5.79 3.31 -6.62
CA PRO A 247 -4.98 4.18 -5.75
C PRO A 247 -5.66 4.51 -4.40
N ASP A 248 -6.93 4.19 -4.28
CA ASP A 248 -7.69 4.26 -3.02
C ASP A 248 -7.30 3.16 -2.03
N LEU A 249 -6.76 2.03 -2.50
CA LEU A 249 -6.32 0.94 -1.64
C LEU A 249 -5.00 1.25 -0.94
N LEU A 250 -4.97 0.99 0.37
CA LEU A 250 -3.75 1.03 1.15
C LEU A 250 -3.11 -0.37 1.13
N THR A 251 -1.97 -0.48 0.47
CA THR A 251 -1.26 -1.76 0.30
C THR A 251 -0.22 -2.02 1.38
N PHE A 252 0.01 -1.06 2.24
CA PHE A 252 0.97 -1.13 3.34
C PHE A 252 0.27 -0.93 4.68
N PRO A 253 0.82 -1.46 5.77
CA PRO A 253 0.29 -1.29 7.11
C PRO A 253 0.27 0.18 7.51
N VAL A 254 -0.90 0.66 7.91
CA VAL A 254 -1.09 2.02 8.40
C VAL A 254 -1.36 2.00 9.90
N ALA A 255 -0.99 3.08 10.57
CA ALA A 255 -1.26 3.22 11.98
C ALA A 255 -2.75 3.54 12.22
N SER A 256 -3.27 3.00 13.32
CA SER A 256 -4.49 3.46 13.97
C SER A 256 -4.13 4.19 15.26
N VAL A 257 -4.98 5.11 15.66
CA VAL A 257 -4.81 5.85 16.92
C VAL A 257 -6.11 5.84 17.69
N ASP A 258 -6.04 5.34 18.91
CA ASP A 258 -7.16 5.26 19.84
C ASP A 258 -7.28 6.55 20.66
N GLY A 259 -8.50 6.92 20.98
CA GLY A 259 -8.80 8.08 21.83
C GLY A 259 -10.16 7.96 22.50
N THR A 260 -10.44 8.87 23.43
CA THR A 260 -11.74 8.96 24.12
C THR A 260 -12.20 10.40 24.11
N ALA A 261 -13.47 10.63 23.79
CA ALA A 261 -14.14 11.91 23.87
C ALA A 261 -15.16 11.89 25.02
N LEU A 262 -15.03 12.76 26.01
CA LEU A 262 -15.96 12.81 27.14
C LEU A 262 -17.36 13.26 26.73
N VAL A 263 -17.45 14.10 25.72
CA VAL A 263 -18.68 14.62 25.10
C VAL A 263 -18.49 14.67 23.59
N PRO A 264 -19.56 14.79 22.80
CA PRO A 264 -19.43 14.95 21.35
C PRO A 264 -18.44 16.08 21.02
N SER A 265 -17.44 15.75 20.21
CA SER A 265 -16.29 16.62 19.98
C SER A 265 -15.91 16.67 18.49
N SER A 266 -15.35 17.80 18.05
CA SER A 266 -14.65 17.87 16.79
C SER A 266 -13.25 17.27 16.93
N LEU A 267 -12.86 16.40 16.00
CA LEU A 267 -11.55 15.75 15.93
C LEU A 267 -10.77 16.33 14.77
N SER A 268 -9.52 16.74 15.00
CA SER A 268 -8.58 17.15 13.96
C SER A 268 -7.30 16.35 14.06
N LEU A 269 -6.88 15.74 12.95
CA LEU A 269 -5.62 15.01 12.82
C LEU A 269 -4.58 15.87 12.13
N TYR A 270 -3.45 16.04 12.75
CA TYR A 270 -2.25 16.65 12.17
C TYR A 270 -1.16 15.61 12.02
N VAL A 271 -0.55 15.54 10.84
CA VAL A 271 0.60 14.69 10.55
C VAL A 271 1.79 15.60 10.26
N ASN A 272 2.85 15.47 11.05
CA ASN A 272 4.02 16.35 10.98
C ASN A 272 3.67 17.85 10.96
N GLY A 273 2.65 18.24 11.73
CA GLY A 273 2.20 19.62 11.84
C GLY A 273 1.22 20.10 10.76
N VAL A 274 0.90 19.25 9.76
CA VAL A 274 -0.06 19.57 8.70
C VAL A 274 -1.38 18.87 8.98
N GLN A 275 -2.50 19.63 8.98
CA GLN A 275 -3.82 19.05 9.15
C GLN A 275 -4.17 18.16 7.95
N GLN A 276 -4.44 16.88 8.21
CA GLN A 276 -4.77 15.88 7.21
C GLN A 276 -6.26 15.53 7.17
N TYR A 277 -6.90 15.61 8.35
CA TYR A 277 -8.28 15.15 8.49
C TYR A 277 -9.00 15.91 9.59
N ALA A 278 -10.32 16.10 9.43
CA ALA A 278 -11.21 16.61 10.46
C ALA A 278 -12.56 15.87 10.39
N ALA A 279 -13.11 15.52 11.55
CA ALA A 279 -14.41 14.85 11.69
C ALA A 279 -15.06 15.24 13.01
N SER A 280 -16.33 14.83 13.20
CA SER A 280 -16.98 14.84 14.51
C SER A 280 -16.99 13.41 15.06
N VAL A 281 -16.78 13.28 16.35
CA VAL A 281 -16.84 12.01 17.09
C VAL A 281 -17.88 12.14 18.20
N PRO A 282 -18.69 11.08 18.43
CA PRO A 282 -19.60 11.04 19.56
C PRO A 282 -18.84 10.93 20.89
N SER A 283 -19.55 11.02 22.00
CA SER A 283 -19.00 10.70 23.33
C SER A 283 -18.58 9.23 23.39
N GLY A 284 -17.45 8.95 24.05
CA GLY A 284 -16.91 7.60 24.28
C GLY A 284 -15.61 7.31 23.52
N PRO A 285 -15.20 6.03 23.48
CA PRO A 285 -13.99 5.61 22.81
C PRO A 285 -14.13 5.73 21.30
N PHE A 286 -13.06 6.15 20.63
CA PHE A 286 -12.96 6.18 19.17
C PHE A 286 -11.62 5.62 18.70
N VAL A 287 -11.61 5.10 17.48
CA VAL A 287 -10.39 4.66 16.78
C VAL A 287 -10.31 5.41 15.46
N LEU A 288 -9.24 6.17 15.30
CA LEU A 288 -8.90 6.82 14.03
C LEU A 288 -8.02 5.89 13.22
N ASN A 289 -8.60 5.28 12.21
CA ASN A 289 -7.95 4.34 11.31
C ASN A 289 -7.33 5.06 10.10
N GLN A 290 -6.38 4.38 9.43
CA GLN A 290 -5.81 4.79 8.16
C GLN A 290 -5.08 6.15 8.22
N VAL A 291 -4.34 6.39 9.31
CA VAL A 291 -3.47 7.56 9.41
C VAL A 291 -2.38 7.45 8.35
N SER A 292 -2.51 8.24 7.29
CA SER A 292 -1.61 8.26 6.13
C SER A 292 -0.76 9.54 6.10
N GLY A 293 0.11 9.67 5.09
CA GLY A 293 0.97 10.85 4.93
C GLY A 293 2.30 10.77 5.68
N ILE A 294 2.62 9.59 6.25
CA ILE A 294 3.92 9.31 6.87
C ILE A 294 4.63 8.25 6.03
N ASN A 295 5.90 8.45 5.73
CA ASN A 295 6.80 7.43 5.21
C ASN A 295 8.13 7.55 5.97
N GLY A 296 8.46 6.53 6.75
CA GLY A 296 9.48 6.58 7.78
C GLY A 296 8.96 7.02 9.14
N ALA A 297 9.79 7.66 9.95
CA ALA A 297 9.41 8.21 11.23
C ALA A 297 8.60 9.51 11.06
N GLY A 298 7.51 9.62 11.80
CA GLY A 298 6.63 10.80 11.80
C GLY A 298 5.93 10.98 13.13
N GLN A 299 5.13 12.01 13.21
CA GLN A 299 4.35 12.36 14.40
C GLN A 299 2.90 12.62 13.99
N ALA A 300 1.96 11.92 14.62
CA ALA A 300 0.54 12.22 14.53
C ALA A 300 0.11 12.98 15.79
N THR A 301 -0.58 14.08 15.61
CA THR A 301 -1.18 14.87 16.70
C THR A 301 -2.69 14.91 16.47
N ILE A 302 -3.43 14.38 17.42
CA ILE A 302 -4.89 14.43 17.45
C ILE A 302 -5.31 15.52 18.42
N ILE A 303 -6.16 16.42 17.95
CA ILE A 303 -6.77 17.46 18.75
C ILE A 303 -8.28 17.19 18.74
N THR A 304 -8.84 16.88 19.91
CA THR A 304 -10.29 16.84 20.12
C THR A 304 -10.74 18.12 20.79
N ARG A 305 -11.80 18.75 20.28
CA ARG A 305 -12.36 19.98 20.86
C ARG A 305 -13.86 19.78 21.08
N ASP A 306 -14.31 20.04 22.29
CA ASP A 306 -15.74 19.99 22.66
C ASP A 306 -16.50 21.28 22.28
N ALA A 307 -17.82 21.25 22.48
CA ALA A 307 -18.70 22.40 22.21
C ALA A 307 -18.40 23.62 23.12
N LEU A 308 -17.73 23.41 24.26
CA LEU A 308 -17.32 24.48 25.19
C LEU A 308 -15.94 25.05 24.83
N GLY A 309 -15.30 24.55 23.76
CA GLY A 309 -13.98 24.99 23.29
C GLY A 309 -12.80 24.37 24.04
N ARG A 310 -13.04 23.46 25.00
CA ARG A 310 -11.95 22.74 25.67
C ARG A 310 -11.31 21.78 24.68
N SER A 311 -9.98 21.73 24.65
CA SER A 311 -9.26 20.87 23.73
C SER A 311 -8.34 19.91 24.45
N VAL A 312 -8.32 18.67 24.01
CA VAL A 312 -7.35 17.65 24.41
C VAL A 312 -6.44 17.38 23.21
N THR A 313 -5.14 17.43 23.44
CA THR A 313 -4.13 17.20 22.41
C THR A 313 -3.33 15.95 22.76
N THR A 314 -3.37 14.96 21.91
CA THR A 314 -2.61 13.71 22.02
C THR A 314 -1.62 13.62 20.87
N THR A 315 -0.34 13.45 21.19
CA THR A 315 0.72 13.35 20.19
C THR A 315 1.41 12.00 20.30
N LEU A 316 1.48 11.29 19.19
CA LEU A 316 2.01 9.93 19.08
C LEU A 316 3.11 9.87 18.02
N PRO A 317 4.29 9.34 18.34
CA PRO A 317 5.27 9.02 17.32
C PRO A 317 4.81 7.80 16.54
N LEU A 318 4.89 7.85 15.22
CA LEU A 318 4.51 6.76 14.32
C LEU A 318 5.66 6.43 13.38
N TYR A 319 5.71 5.17 12.98
CA TYR A 319 6.61 4.70 11.92
C TYR A 319 5.82 3.91 10.88
N VAL A 320 5.85 4.36 9.63
CA VAL A 320 5.19 3.71 8.50
C VAL A 320 6.23 3.44 7.43
N ASP A 321 6.27 2.22 6.89
CA ASP A 321 7.13 1.88 5.76
C ASP A 321 6.26 1.37 4.59
N THR A 322 6.21 2.14 3.52
CA THR A 322 5.41 1.82 2.32
C THR A 322 5.93 0.61 1.54
N ARG A 323 7.09 0.06 1.91
CA ARG A 323 7.63 -1.17 1.33
C ARG A 323 7.05 -2.43 1.96
N LEU A 324 6.53 -2.35 3.20
CA LEU A 324 5.79 -3.45 3.80
C LEU A 324 4.49 -3.67 3.02
N LEU A 325 4.04 -4.90 2.98
CA LEU A 325 2.75 -5.25 2.45
C LEU A 325 1.80 -5.53 3.61
N ALA A 326 0.60 -4.97 3.56
CA ALA A 326 -0.41 -5.17 4.59
C ALA A 326 -0.78 -6.66 4.70
N ARG A 327 -1.23 -7.05 5.87
CA ARG A 327 -1.59 -8.43 6.17
C ARG A 327 -2.51 -9.04 5.10
N GLU A 328 -2.24 -10.30 4.72
CA GLU A 328 -2.99 -11.10 3.74
C GLU A 328 -2.95 -10.57 2.29
N LEU A 329 -2.25 -9.48 2.04
CA LEU A 329 -2.05 -9.02 0.67
C LEU A 329 -0.92 -9.80 -0.01
N SER A 330 -1.13 -10.08 -1.29
CA SER A 330 -0.15 -10.67 -2.19
C SER A 330 0.16 -9.74 -3.36
N ASP A 331 1.42 -9.63 -3.70
CA ASP A 331 1.93 -8.90 -4.86
C ASP A 331 2.82 -9.87 -5.65
N TYR A 332 2.50 -10.10 -6.92
CA TYR A 332 3.20 -11.08 -7.74
C TYR A 332 3.33 -10.62 -9.19
N SER A 333 4.32 -11.17 -9.84
CA SER A 333 4.54 -10.99 -11.26
C SER A 333 5.23 -12.20 -11.85
N VAL A 334 4.78 -12.62 -13.02
CA VAL A 334 5.37 -13.72 -13.79
C VAL A 334 5.61 -13.22 -15.21
N GLU A 335 6.81 -13.42 -15.72
CA GLU A 335 7.22 -13.01 -17.06
C GLU A 335 7.88 -14.17 -17.81
N VAL A 336 7.57 -14.27 -19.10
CA VAL A 336 8.21 -15.21 -20.02
C VAL A 336 8.47 -14.53 -21.35
N GLY A 337 9.67 -14.69 -21.88
CA GLY A 337 10.02 -14.06 -23.15
C GLY A 337 11.49 -14.15 -23.49
N LEU A 338 11.96 -13.22 -24.29
CA LEU A 338 13.34 -13.07 -24.74
C LEU A 338 13.95 -11.81 -24.19
N LEU A 339 15.16 -11.87 -23.63
CA LEU A 339 15.87 -10.68 -23.14
C LEU A 339 16.10 -9.68 -24.26
N ARG A 340 15.69 -8.44 -24.06
CA ARG A 340 15.95 -7.35 -24.98
C ARG A 340 17.33 -6.77 -24.75
N ARG A 341 18.16 -6.83 -25.78
CA ARG A 341 19.53 -6.31 -25.78
C ARG A 341 19.62 -5.05 -26.64
N ASN A 342 20.60 -4.20 -26.37
CA ASN A 342 20.88 -3.00 -27.15
C ASN A 342 19.66 -2.07 -27.35
N TYR A 343 18.84 -1.94 -26.29
CA TYR A 343 17.72 -1.01 -26.26
C TYR A 343 18.17 0.41 -26.60
N GLY A 344 17.45 1.12 -27.47
CA GLY A 344 17.82 2.43 -27.95
C GLY A 344 18.96 2.44 -29.01
N ARG A 345 19.46 1.26 -29.42
CA ARG A 345 20.44 1.09 -30.48
C ARG A 345 19.99 0.17 -31.60
N ARG A 346 19.12 -0.79 -31.28
CA ARG A 346 18.50 -1.72 -32.24
C ARG A 346 17.03 -1.87 -31.95
N SER A 347 16.20 -1.73 -32.97
CA SER A 347 14.74 -1.83 -32.86
C SER A 347 14.27 -3.21 -32.43
N PHE A 348 14.94 -4.30 -32.80
CA PHE A 348 14.55 -5.70 -32.56
C PHE A 348 15.73 -6.54 -32.05
N GLY A 349 16.46 -6.01 -31.06
CA GLY A 349 17.61 -6.69 -30.48
C GLY A 349 17.20 -7.65 -29.34
N TYR A 350 16.68 -8.83 -29.65
CA TYR A 350 16.33 -9.86 -28.67
C TYR A 350 17.38 -10.97 -28.60
N ALA A 351 17.53 -11.57 -27.42
CA ALA A 351 18.35 -12.78 -27.26
C ALA A 351 17.62 -14.00 -27.81
N ASN A 352 18.38 -15.03 -28.22
CA ASN A 352 17.79 -16.25 -28.73
C ASN A 352 17.33 -17.20 -27.63
N ASP A 353 17.92 -17.12 -26.45
CA ASP A 353 17.56 -17.99 -25.32
C ASP A 353 16.34 -17.43 -24.59
N PRO A 354 15.29 -18.23 -24.39
CA PRO A 354 14.14 -17.82 -23.59
C PRO A 354 14.52 -17.61 -22.12
N VAL A 355 13.83 -16.71 -21.48
CA VAL A 355 13.95 -16.42 -20.06
C VAL A 355 12.57 -16.39 -19.44
N ALA A 356 12.45 -16.94 -18.23
CA ALA A 356 11.30 -16.78 -17.36
C ALA A 356 11.76 -16.14 -16.06
N SER A 357 10.94 -15.25 -15.53
CA SER A 357 11.12 -14.58 -14.25
C SER A 357 9.83 -14.63 -13.45
N ALA A 358 9.94 -14.80 -12.16
CA ALA A 358 8.82 -14.69 -11.24
C ALA A 358 9.24 -13.97 -9.97
N SER A 359 8.39 -13.08 -9.50
CA SER A 359 8.57 -12.36 -8.23
C SER A 359 7.29 -12.44 -7.42
N GLY A 360 7.42 -12.58 -6.12
CA GLY A 360 6.27 -12.61 -5.23
C GLY A 360 6.60 -11.96 -3.90
N ARG A 361 5.60 -11.31 -3.31
CA ARG A 361 5.61 -10.74 -1.97
C ARG A 361 4.31 -11.08 -1.27
N TYR A 362 4.37 -11.35 0.01
CA TYR A 362 3.19 -11.65 0.81
C TYR A 362 3.30 -11.04 2.21
N GLY A 363 2.28 -10.32 2.64
CA GLY A 363 2.15 -9.80 3.99
C GLY A 363 1.65 -10.88 4.95
N ILE A 364 2.53 -11.46 5.74
CA ILE A 364 2.16 -12.45 6.77
C ILE A 364 1.45 -11.76 7.93
N SER A 365 1.94 -10.59 8.29
CA SER A 365 1.37 -9.69 9.30
C SER A 365 1.70 -8.26 8.94
N ASP A 366 1.16 -7.31 9.68
CA ASP A 366 1.48 -5.88 9.49
C ASP A 366 2.94 -5.54 9.80
N ASP A 367 3.66 -6.45 10.45
CA ASP A 367 5.07 -6.30 10.77
C ASP A 367 6.00 -7.09 9.87
N LEU A 368 5.50 -8.12 9.16
CA LEU A 368 6.33 -9.06 8.40
C LEU A 368 5.82 -9.26 6.98
N THR A 369 6.64 -8.87 6.02
CA THR A 369 6.47 -9.18 4.60
C THR A 369 7.57 -10.14 4.16
N VAL A 370 7.21 -11.23 3.51
CA VAL A 370 8.15 -12.16 2.87
C VAL A 370 8.23 -11.91 1.37
N GLU A 371 9.38 -12.18 0.78
CA GLU A 371 9.68 -11.95 -0.61
C GLU A 371 10.34 -13.18 -1.23
N ALA A 372 10.00 -13.51 -2.47
CA ALA A 372 10.67 -14.55 -3.26
C ALA A 372 10.88 -14.08 -4.69
N HIS A 373 11.97 -14.49 -5.31
CA HIS A 373 12.28 -14.18 -6.69
C HIS A 373 13.03 -15.33 -7.34
N GLY A 374 12.71 -15.61 -8.59
CA GLY A 374 13.38 -16.63 -9.38
C GLY A 374 13.49 -16.24 -10.84
N GLU A 375 14.61 -16.59 -11.46
CA GLU A 375 14.88 -16.38 -12.88
C GLU A 375 15.50 -17.63 -13.48
N VAL A 376 15.06 -18.01 -14.66
CA VAL A 376 15.61 -19.15 -15.37
C VAL A 376 15.81 -18.79 -16.85
N THR A 377 16.97 -19.12 -17.38
CA THR A 377 17.28 -19.08 -18.81
C THR A 377 18.21 -20.23 -19.14
N ARG A 378 18.45 -20.47 -20.42
CA ARG A 378 19.30 -21.58 -20.87
C ARG A 378 20.69 -21.51 -20.23
N GLY A 379 20.94 -22.45 -19.29
CA GLY A 379 22.23 -22.58 -18.59
C GLY A 379 22.44 -21.62 -17.42
N VAL A 380 21.42 -20.86 -16.99
CA VAL A 380 21.46 -20.02 -15.78
C VAL A 380 20.17 -20.19 -15.00
N LEU A 381 20.31 -20.44 -13.71
CA LEU A 381 19.25 -20.42 -12.74
C LEU A 381 19.65 -19.46 -11.62
N ASN A 382 18.78 -18.52 -11.31
CA ASN A 382 18.95 -17.58 -10.22
C ASN A 382 17.69 -17.59 -9.36
N GLY A 383 17.84 -17.52 -8.05
CA GLY A 383 16.70 -17.48 -7.13
C GLY A 383 17.10 -17.04 -5.75
N GLY A 384 16.14 -16.55 -5.01
CA GLY A 384 16.36 -16.08 -3.66
C GLY A 384 15.07 -15.82 -2.91
N VAL A 385 15.22 -15.64 -1.61
CA VAL A 385 14.16 -15.27 -0.69
C VAL A 385 14.62 -14.09 0.15
N GLY A 386 13.67 -13.29 0.57
CA GLY A 386 13.93 -12.11 1.40
C GLY A 386 12.75 -11.83 2.31
N GLY A 387 12.90 -10.82 3.14
CA GLY A 387 11.83 -10.35 3.99
C GLY A 387 12.11 -8.99 4.58
N LEU A 388 11.03 -8.32 4.95
CA LEU A 388 11.02 -7.06 5.68
C LEU A 388 10.35 -7.28 7.02
N LEU A 389 11.01 -6.87 8.09
CA LEU A 389 10.49 -6.97 9.46
C LEU A 389 10.49 -5.58 10.10
N ARG A 390 9.31 -5.12 10.54
CA ARG A 390 9.15 -3.89 11.31
C ARG A 390 9.50 -4.14 12.77
N LEU A 391 10.35 -3.31 13.32
CA LEU A 391 10.74 -3.30 14.73
C LEU A 391 9.99 -2.19 15.48
N GLY A 392 8.67 -2.25 15.47
CA GLY A 392 7.82 -1.22 16.06
C GLY A 392 8.14 0.17 15.50
N GLN A 393 8.46 1.11 16.38
CA GLN A 393 8.82 2.49 16.02
C GLN A 393 10.30 2.68 15.67
N SER A 394 11.14 1.66 15.87
CA SER A 394 12.59 1.77 15.64
C SER A 394 12.98 1.71 14.18
N GLY A 395 12.12 1.17 13.32
CA GLY A 395 12.39 1.07 11.89
C GLY A 395 12.07 -0.31 11.28
N VAL A 396 12.60 -0.55 10.08
CA VAL A 396 12.43 -1.81 9.33
C VAL A 396 13.79 -2.41 9.00
N ILE A 397 13.93 -3.70 9.25
CA ILE A 397 15.07 -4.49 8.78
C ILE A 397 14.64 -5.22 7.51
N ASN A 398 15.47 -5.17 6.48
CA ASN A 398 15.35 -5.94 5.26
C ASN A 398 16.53 -6.91 5.16
N GLY A 399 16.25 -8.18 4.91
CA GLY A 399 17.26 -9.20 4.68
C GLY A 399 16.90 -10.07 3.48
N SER A 400 17.91 -10.52 2.73
CA SER A 400 17.72 -11.43 1.59
C SER A 400 18.90 -12.36 1.38
N LEU A 401 18.61 -13.54 0.86
CA LEU A 401 19.57 -14.55 0.44
C LEU A 401 19.26 -14.94 -0.99
N ALA A 402 20.25 -14.85 -1.87
CA ALA A 402 20.08 -15.25 -3.26
C ALA A 402 21.26 -16.12 -3.72
N ALA A 403 20.96 -17.12 -4.53
CA ALA A 403 21.95 -18.02 -5.11
C ALA A 403 21.77 -18.08 -6.63
N SER A 404 22.85 -18.12 -7.37
CA SER A 404 22.82 -18.32 -8.80
C SER A 404 23.77 -19.45 -9.23
N GLY A 405 23.27 -20.30 -10.12
CA GLY A 405 24.02 -21.38 -10.74
C GLY A 405 24.04 -21.19 -12.27
N GLY A 406 25.17 -21.43 -12.91
CA GLY A 406 25.25 -21.30 -14.36
C GLY A 406 26.33 -22.18 -14.98
N ARG A 407 26.10 -22.72 -16.18
CA ARG A 407 27.10 -23.36 -17.02
C ARG A 407 27.79 -22.31 -17.89
N ASN A 408 29.07 -22.04 -17.62
CA ASN A 408 29.87 -21.21 -18.51
C ASN A 408 30.09 -21.95 -19.84
N LYS A 409 29.56 -21.42 -20.93
CA LYS A 409 29.83 -21.88 -22.30
C LYS A 409 31.27 -21.57 -22.76
N GLY A 410 32.26 -21.76 -21.95
CA GLY A 410 33.64 -21.44 -22.34
C GLY A 410 34.74 -22.15 -21.58
N HIS A 411 34.44 -22.74 -20.43
CA HIS A 411 35.40 -23.53 -19.68
C HIS A 411 34.75 -24.82 -19.21
N ARG A 412 35.36 -25.96 -19.51
CA ARG A 412 35.00 -27.32 -19.02
C ARG A 412 35.29 -27.41 -17.50
N GLY A 413 34.62 -26.60 -16.68
CA GLY A 413 34.69 -26.65 -15.22
C GLY A 413 33.32 -26.68 -14.59
N PRO A 414 33.15 -27.26 -13.37
CA PRO A 414 31.88 -27.26 -12.66
C PRO A 414 31.41 -25.81 -12.46
N GLY A 415 30.13 -25.55 -12.79
CA GLY A 415 29.54 -24.23 -12.72
C GLY A 415 29.75 -23.60 -11.34
N ARG A 416 30.26 -22.39 -11.30
CA ARG A 416 30.44 -21.63 -10.05
C ARG A 416 29.07 -21.28 -9.47
N ARG A 417 28.76 -21.81 -8.31
CA ARG A 417 27.64 -21.36 -7.47
C ARG A 417 28.07 -20.08 -6.75
N ARG A 418 27.34 -19.01 -6.92
CA ARG A 418 27.53 -17.78 -6.15
C ARG A 418 26.30 -17.59 -5.26
N ALA A 419 26.53 -17.53 -3.97
CA ALA A 419 25.53 -17.09 -3.00
C ALA A 419 25.82 -15.63 -2.61
N ARG A 420 24.80 -14.84 -2.47
CA ARG A 420 24.88 -13.45 -2.00
C ARG A 420 23.88 -13.25 -0.88
N ALA A 421 24.35 -12.81 0.27
CA ALA A 421 23.52 -12.34 1.35
C ALA A 421 23.51 -10.80 1.34
N GLY A 422 22.36 -10.21 1.47
CA GLY A 422 22.19 -8.77 1.59
C GLY A 422 21.32 -8.46 2.80
N HIS A 423 21.70 -7.48 3.59
CA HIS A 423 20.89 -6.94 4.67
C HIS A 423 20.92 -5.41 4.59
N GLN A 424 19.79 -4.78 4.81
CA GLN A 424 19.68 -3.34 4.96
C GLN A 424 18.83 -3.04 6.19
N TYR A 425 19.34 -2.15 7.02
CA TYR A 425 18.61 -1.60 8.15
C TYR A 425 18.28 -0.13 7.87
N GLN A 426 17.01 0.21 7.86
CA GLN A 426 16.57 1.59 7.76
C GLN A 426 16.07 2.03 9.15
N ARG A 427 16.88 2.85 9.79
CA ARG A 427 16.59 3.40 11.11
C ARG A 427 15.51 4.46 11.01
N GLY A 428 14.47 4.38 11.83
CA GLY A 428 13.57 5.48 12.09
C GLY A 428 14.38 6.60 12.77
N ALA A 429 14.58 7.71 12.07
CA ALA A 429 15.21 8.87 12.67
C ALA A 429 14.21 9.55 13.61
N ALA A 430 14.19 9.15 14.88
CA ALA A 430 13.68 10.01 15.91
C ALA A 430 14.58 11.24 15.93
N GLN A 431 14.10 12.39 15.47
CA GLN A 431 14.81 13.64 15.66
C GLN A 431 14.89 13.90 17.17
N PRO A 432 16.11 14.03 17.75
CA PRO A 432 16.20 14.47 19.12
C PRO A 432 15.64 15.91 19.18
N VAL A 433 14.63 16.10 20.02
CA VAL A 433 14.16 17.42 20.40
C VAL A 433 15.37 18.16 20.96
N ARG A 434 15.93 19.07 20.18
CA ARG A 434 16.99 19.97 20.64
C ARG A 434 16.34 20.92 21.65
N ARG A 435 16.48 20.59 22.93
CA ARG A 435 16.39 21.63 23.99
C ARG A 435 17.43 22.68 23.68
N ALA A 436 16.98 23.89 23.40
CA ALA A 436 17.83 25.05 23.31
C ALA A 436 18.43 25.36 24.70
N GLY A 437 19.60 24.77 24.92
CA GLY A 437 20.47 25.12 26.06
C GLY A 437 21.64 25.93 25.53
N ARG A 438 21.64 27.22 25.83
CA ARG A 438 22.81 28.12 25.68
C ARG A 438 23.99 27.51 26.42
N LEU A 439 25.11 27.38 25.76
CA LEU A 439 26.44 27.29 26.40
C LEU A 439 27.44 28.15 25.64
N PRO A 440 28.36 28.82 26.38
CA PRO A 440 29.26 29.85 25.84
C PRO A 440 30.49 29.22 25.17
N GLY A 441 31.10 30.01 24.29
CA GLY A 441 32.20 29.63 23.42
C GLY A 441 33.46 29.09 24.10
N ARG A 442 34.09 28.16 23.40
CA ARG A 442 35.55 27.92 23.47
C ARG A 442 36.04 27.59 22.06
N THR A 443 36.81 28.54 21.55
CA THR A 443 37.68 28.41 20.39
C THR A 443 38.70 27.29 20.61
N LEU A 444 38.71 26.30 19.73
CA LEU A 444 39.81 25.35 19.57
C LEU A 444 40.23 25.34 18.10
N GLN A 445 41.34 26.08 17.85
CA GLN A 445 42.13 25.94 16.63
C GLN A 445 42.60 24.49 16.50
N ARG A 446 42.24 23.77 15.43
CA ARG A 446 42.91 22.56 14.98
C ARG A 446 43.61 22.82 13.66
N ARG A 447 44.92 22.66 13.72
CA ARG A 447 45.88 22.73 12.61
C ARG A 447 45.49 21.72 11.49
N HIS A 448 45.32 22.23 10.29
CA HIS A 448 45.33 21.44 9.07
C HIS A 448 46.75 20.94 8.79
N ARG A 449 46.92 19.63 8.63
CA ARG A 449 48.07 19.00 8.00
C ARG A 449 47.70 18.73 6.55
N ASP A 450 48.32 19.49 5.65
CA ASP A 450 48.28 19.28 4.21
C ASP A 450 48.96 17.96 3.84
N ARG A 451 48.23 17.10 3.14
CA ARG A 451 48.84 16.00 2.34
C ARG A 451 48.63 16.36 0.86
N ALA A 452 49.73 16.81 0.26
CA ALA A 452 49.89 17.06 -1.18
C ALA A 452 49.68 15.76 -1.97
N TRP A 453 48.70 15.75 -2.87
CA TRP A 453 48.56 14.76 -3.91
C TRP A 453 49.30 15.27 -5.16
N ARG A 454 50.42 14.64 -5.53
CA ARG A 454 51.18 14.89 -6.78
C ARG A 454 50.28 14.56 -7.97
N ARG A 455 49.96 15.56 -8.77
CA ARG A 455 49.39 15.40 -10.12
C ARG A 455 50.55 15.23 -11.10
N ARG A 456 50.49 14.22 -11.97
CA ARG A 456 51.33 14.06 -13.17
C ARG A 456 50.78 15.00 -14.24
N PRO A 457 51.64 15.68 -15.03
CA PRO A 457 51.20 16.56 -16.12
C PRO A 457 50.88 15.76 -17.38
N ALA A 458 49.81 16.18 -18.09
CA ALA A 458 49.50 15.75 -19.45
C ALA A 458 50.06 16.78 -20.45
N PRO A 459 50.40 16.35 -21.67
CA PRO A 459 51.17 17.17 -22.63
C PRO A 459 50.32 18.25 -23.31
N ALA A 460 50.97 19.36 -23.58
CA ALA A 460 50.46 20.55 -24.22
C ALA A 460 50.11 20.33 -25.70
N GLY A 461 48.89 20.69 -26.09
CA GLY A 461 48.47 20.95 -27.45
C GLY A 461 48.07 22.41 -27.60
N ARG A 462 48.83 23.15 -28.40
CA ARG A 462 48.56 24.53 -28.79
C ARG A 462 47.29 24.65 -29.62
N LEU A 463 46.53 25.74 -29.40
CA LEU A 463 45.96 26.59 -30.46
C LEU A 463 45.34 27.85 -29.84
N ALA A 464 45.91 28.97 -30.25
CA ALA A 464 45.39 30.30 -30.60
C ALA A 464 43.93 30.60 -30.19
N GLY A 465 43.63 31.59 -29.39
CA GLY A 465 43.77 33.01 -29.59
C GLY A 465 42.50 33.61 -30.18
N ALA A 466 41.68 34.30 -29.33
CA ALA A 466 40.94 35.50 -29.73
C ALA A 466 40.35 36.19 -28.47
N ALA A 467 40.85 37.38 -28.23
CA ALA A 467 40.35 38.35 -27.30
C ALA A 467 39.04 38.98 -27.81
N CYS A 468 38.10 39.26 -26.96
CA CYS A 468 37.19 40.38 -27.19
C CYS A 468 36.62 40.97 -25.87
N ALA A 469 36.85 42.22 -25.80
CA ALA A 469 36.63 43.32 -24.95
C ALA A 469 35.36 43.37 -24.08
N LYS A 470 35.61 43.91 -22.89
CA LYS A 470 34.62 44.58 -22.00
C LYS A 470 33.99 45.79 -22.71
N ARG A 471 32.68 45.95 -22.56
CA ARG A 471 32.03 47.26 -22.42
C ARG A 471 30.87 47.16 -21.45
N GLN A 472 30.95 48.01 -20.42
CA GLN A 472 29.86 48.45 -19.53
C GLN A 472 28.88 49.32 -20.32
N ALA A 473 27.59 49.25 -20.00
CA ALA A 473 26.80 50.42 -19.61
C ALA A 473 25.29 50.14 -19.48
N HIS A 474 24.78 50.54 -18.34
CA HIS A 474 23.53 51.28 -18.06
C HIS A 474 22.13 50.72 -18.34
N ARG A 475 21.41 50.55 -17.19
CA ARG A 475 20.02 50.95 -16.85
C ARG A 475 18.92 50.76 -17.87
N GLY A 476 17.93 49.96 -17.45
CA GLY A 476 16.58 49.97 -18.01
C GLY A 476 15.66 48.98 -17.34
N ARG A 477 14.84 49.50 -16.40
CA ARG A 477 13.70 48.75 -15.84
C ARG A 477 12.72 48.44 -16.95
N LEU A 478 12.32 47.18 -17.11
CA LEU A 478 11.02 46.84 -17.67
C LEU A 478 10.53 45.52 -17.13
N ARG A 479 9.37 45.61 -16.49
CA ARG A 479 8.56 44.50 -16.00
C ARG A 479 8.22 43.58 -17.17
N ARG A 480 8.54 42.31 -17.06
CA ARG A 480 7.87 41.26 -17.87
C ARG A 480 7.08 40.35 -16.96
N ARG A 481 5.77 40.43 -17.16
CA ARG A 481 4.77 39.53 -16.60
C ARG A 481 5.00 38.13 -17.17
N HIS A 482 5.20 37.15 -16.32
CA HIS A 482 5.11 35.74 -16.68
C HIS A 482 3.63 35.36 -16.82
N LEU A 483 3.21 35.13 -18.07
CA LEU A 483 1.97 34.48 -18.40
C LEU A 483 2.14 32.96 -18.24
N CYS A 484 1.65 32.42 -17.11
CA CYS A 484 1.34 30.99 -17.01
C CYS A 484 0.11 30.70 -17.87
N ARG A 485 0.28 30.03 -18.98
CA ARG A 485 -0.81 29.40 -19.72
C ARG A 485 -1.25 28.15 -18.94
N ARG A 486 -2.39 28.24 -18.28
CA ARG A 486 -3.21 27.10 -17.91
C ARG A 486 -3.86 26.54 -19.16
N SER A 487 -3.55 25.29 -19.52
CA SER A 487 -4.37 24.52 -20.44
C SER A 487 -5.52 23.89 -19.64
N VAL A 488 -6.70 24.45 -19.82
CA VAL A 488 -7.96 23.82 -19.38
C VAL A 488 -8.38 22.90 -20.53
N GLY A 489 -8.29 21.59 -20.32
CA GLY A 489 -8.95 20.61 -21.16
C GLY A 489 -10.41 20.47 -20.70
N ARG A 490 -11.33 20.84 -21.55
CA ARG A 490 -12.75 20.46 -21.46
C ARG A 490 -12.96 19.24 -22.35
N GLN A 491 -13.73 18.33 -21.80
CA GLN A 491 -14.43 17.17 -22.32
C GLN A 491 -13.63 15.88 -22.40
#